data_c16ef98c8cc51b005d7e2c45577e347a
#
_entry.id   c16ef98c8cc51b005d7e2c45577e347a
#
_cell.length_a   1.000
_cell.length_b   1.000
_cell.length_c   1.000
_cell.angle_alpha   90.00
_cell.angle_beta   90.00
_cell.angle_gamma   90.00
#
_symmetry.space_group_name_H-M   'P 1'
#
loop_
_entity.id
_entity.type
_entity.pdbx_description
1 polymer ?
#
loop_
_entity_poly.entity_id
_entity_poly.type
_entity_poly.pdbx_seq_one_letter_code
_entity_poly.pdbx_strand_id
1 'polypeptide(L)'
;MMDTTFFEALSDYEKSLSDDRLAQFKIQAAKDVLQRLAVHKLPKKQLPKLSFTEKQILKNPSLMPLDDLLSNFRQWLITQFGVWYLPNLKWLADLNHFIAGRRVLEIMAGNGLITYGLRALGNELVTATDAFQWQEQDIEIADPWTQIIPLDAEIALQNISYDVVIMSWAPDTAQTDVKILNYLRATHFTGDFILIGEPFKHTNSMAFWQTAQLTKVPELNANHHSFDTIDDRIFLVK
;
A
#
# COMPACT_ATOMS: atom_id res chain seq x y z
N MET A 1 -13.47 -15.27 -9.79
CA MET A 1 -12.57 -16.44 -9.52
C MET A 1 -11.16 -15.89 -9.67
N MET A 2 -10.30 -16.08 -8.66
CA MET A 2 -8.92 -15.56 -8.71
C MET A 2 -8.17 -16.18 -9.89
N ASP A 3 -7.48 -15.35 -10.66
CA ASP A 3 -6.56 -15.84 -11.69
C ASP A 3 -5.36 -16.53 -11.02
N THR A 4 -5.12 -17.80 -11.32
CA THR A 4 -4.02 -18.59 -10.74
C THR A 4 -2.75 -18.57 -11.57
N THR A 5 -2.77 -17.93 -12.75
CA THR A 5 -1.66 -17.98 -13.73
C THR A 5 -0.34 -17.48 -13.15
N PHE A 6 -0.38 -16.41 -12.36
CA PHE A 6 0.83 -15.86 -11.72
C PHE A 6 1.41 -16.82 -10.69
N PHE A 7 0.55 -17.45 -9.88
CA PHE A 7 0.98 -18.44 -8.88
C PHE A 7 1.54 -19.70 -9.52
N GLU A 8 0.94 -20.15 -10.62
CA GLU A 8 1.40 -21.28 -11.43
C GLU A 8 2.77 -20.99 -12.04
N ALA A 9 2.95 -19.80 -12.65
CA ALA A 9 4.23 -19.36 -13.19
C ALA A 9 5.33 -19.33 -12.11
N LEU A 10 5.04 -18.79 -10.90
CA LEU A 10 5.98 -18.84 -9.78
C LEU A 10 6.34 -20.28 -9.41
N SER A 11 5.36 -21.21 -9.47
CA SER A 11 5.60 -22.62 -9.12
C SER A 11 6.48 -23.35 -10.16
N ASP A 12 6.41 -22.94 -11.43
CA ASP A 12 7.27 -23.48 -12.48
C ASP A 12 8.70 -22.94 -12.37
N TYR A 13 8.87 -21.64 -12.03
CA TYR A 13 10.20 -21.10 -11.71
C TYR A 13 10.79 -21.70 -10.44
N GLU A 14 9.98 -22.01 -9.42
CA GLU A 14 10.42 -22.72 -8.22
C GLU A 14 11.07 -24.06 -8.54
N LYS A 15 10.51 -24.82 -9.50
CA LYS A 15 11.07 -26.09 -9.96
C LYS A 15 12.33 -25.89 -10.79
N SER A 16 12.28 -24.96 -11.78
CA SER A 16 13.38 -24.75 -12.74
C SER A 16 14.62 -24.09 -12.13
N LEU A 17 14.44 -23.31 -11.05
CA LEU A 17 15.50 -22.61 -10.32
C LEU A 17 15.72 -23.21 -8.91
N SER A 18 15.49 -24.50 -8.73
CA SER A 18 15.56 -25.20 -7.44
C SER A 18 16.89 -25.01 -6.71
N ASP A 19 17.98 -24.87 -7.44
CA ASP A 19 19.34 -24.71 -6.89
C ASP A 19 19.72 -23.26 -6.57
N ASP A 20 18.92 -22.28 -7.02
CA ASP A 20 19.16 -20.86 -6.75
C ASP A 20 18.42 -20.41 -5.49
N ARG A 21 19.15 -20.35 -4.37
CA ARG A 21 18.61 -19.98 -3.05
C ARG A 21 17.96 -18.60 -3.03
N LEU A 22 18.46 -17.64 -3.82
CA LEU A 22 17.90 -16.30 -3.84
C LEU A 22 16.58 -16.27 -4.62
N ALA A 23 16.52 -16.97 -5.75
CA ALA A 23 15.28 -17.14 -6.50
C ALA A 23 14.21 -17.82 -5.64
N GLN A 24 14.56 -18.94 -4.99
CA GLN A 24 13.67 -19.66 -4.07
C GLN A 24 13.11 -18.75 -2.97
N PHE A 25 13.99 -17.97 -2.33
CA PHE A 25 13.59 -17.04 -1.27
C PHE A 25 12.55 -15.99 -1.77
N LYS A 26 12.77 -15.40 -2.94
CA LYS A 26 11.86 -14.39 -3.51
C LYS A 26 10.53 -15.01 -3.97
N ILE A 27 10.59 -16.17 -4.62
CA ILE A 27 9.41 -16.95 -5.04
C ILE A 27 8.55 -17.29 -3.82
N GLN A 28 9.13 -17.84 -2.76
CA GLN A 28 8.39 -18.20 -1.55
C GLN A 28 7.76 -16.99 -0.87
N ALA A 29 8.49 -15.87 -0.82
CA ALA A 29 7.94 -14.63 -0.26
C ALA A 29 6.72 -14.12 -1.05
N ALA A 30 6.80 -14.13 -2.39
CA ALA A 30 5.67 -13.75 -3.23
C ALA A 30 4.48 -14.73 -3.08
N LYS A 31 4.75 -16.04 -3.11
CA LYS A 31 3.70 -17.07 -2.93
C LYS A 31 3.02 -16.98 -1.57
N ASP A 32 3.76 -16.71 -0.46
CA ASP A 32 3.16 -16.52 0.87
C ASP A 32 2.19 -15.35 0.86
N VAL A 33 2.53 -14.23 0.23
CA VAL A 33 1.63 -13.08 0.10
C VAL A 33 0.36 -13.45 -0.66
N LEU A 34 0.48 -14.08 -1.84
CA LEU A 34 -0.67 -14.48 -2.65
C LEU A 34 -1.61 -15.42 -1.89
N GLN A 35 -1.06 -16.44 -1.24
CA GLN A 35 -1.83 -17.40 -0.45
C GLN A 35 -2.56 -16.74 0.73
N ARG A 36 -1.94 -15.73 1.34
CA ARG A 36 -2.57 -15.00 2.45
C ARG A 36 -3.68 -14.09 1.96
N LEU A 37 -3.44 -13.29 0.92
CA LEU A 37 -4.45 -12.40 0.35
C LEU A 37 -5.65 -13.18 -0.17
N ALA A 38 -5.45 -14.34 -0.80
CA ALA A 38 -6.53 -15.21 -1.28
C ALA A 38 -7.50 -15.69 -0.17
N VAL A 39 -7.10 -15.60 1.09
CA VAL A 39 -7.95 -15.95 2.26
C VAL A 39 -8.16 -14.73 3.19
N HIS A 40 -8.11 -13.54 2.64
CA HIS A 40 -8.28 -12.25 3.34
C HIS A 40 -7.37 -12.14 4.60
N LYS A 41 -6.10 -12.53 4.48
CA LYS A 41 -5.08 -12.36 5.53
C LYS A 41 -3.95 -11.49 5.05
N LEU A 42 -3.56 -10.53 5.86
CA LEU A 42 -2.42 -9.66 5.58
C LEU A 42 -1.08 -10.39 5.75
N PRO A 43 -0.04 -10.00 5.00
CA PRO A 43 1.32 -10.51 5.18
C PRO A 43 1.81 -10.30 6.62
N LYS A 44 2.56 -11.25 7.16
CA LYS A 44 3.11 -11.15 8.54
C LYS A 44 4.21 -10.11 8.65
N LYS A 45 5.01 -9.96 7.60
CA LYS A 45 6.17 -9.05 7.49
C LYS A 45 6.23 -8.48 6.07
N GLN A 46 7.03 -7.45 5.91
CA GLN A 46 7.27 -6.85 4.59
C GLN A 46 7.91 -7.85 3.62
N LEU A 47 7.60 -7.71 2.34
CA LEU A 47 8.23 -8.44 1.26
C LEU A 47 9.69 -8.01 1.11
N PRO A 48 10.61 -8.94 0.79
CA PRO A 48 11.94 -8.54 0.34
C PRO A 48 11.86 -7.79 -1.00
N LYS A 49 12.93 -7.11 -1.37
CA LYS A 49 13.06 -6.57 -2.73
C LYS A 49 12.96 -7.74 -3.72
N LEU A 50 11.93 -7.72 -4.58
CA LEU A 50 11.65 -8.82 -5.52
C LEU A 50 12.56 -8.77 -6.75
N SER A 51 12.94 -7.56 -7.23
CA SER A 51 13.84 -7.41 -8.37
C SER A 51 15.24 -7.98 -8.12
N PHE A 52 15.88 -8.52 -9.15
CA PHE A 52 17.28 -8.91 -9.13
C PHE A 52 18.16 -7.73 -9.59
N THR A 53 19.37 -7.67 -9.07
CA THR A 53 20.36 -6.70 -9.54
C THR A 53 20.96 -7.16 -10.86
N GLU A 54 21.41 -6.22 -11.70
CA GLU A 54 22.12 -6.52 -12.95
C GLU A 54 23.27 -7.54 -12.73
N LYS A 55 24.04 -7.36 -11.66
CA LYS A 55 25.14 -8.30 -11.30
C LYS A 55 24.63 -9.72 -11.05
N GLN A 56 23.46 -9.89 -10.44
CA GLN A 56 22.86 -11.21 -10.19
C GLN A 56 22.39 -11.84 -11.50
N ILE A 57 21.74 -11.07 -12.38
CA ILE A 57 21.29 -11.53 -13.70
C ILE A 57 22.49 -11.90 -14.59
N LEU A 58 23.54 -11.07 -14.63
CA LEU A 58 24.75 -11.38 -15.38
C LEU A 58 25.44 -12.67 -14.90
N LYS A 59 25.40 -12.93 -13.60
CA LYS A 59 25.95 -14.16 -13.02
C LYS A 59 25.08 -15.39 -13.31
N ASN A 60 23.78 -15.24 -13.36
CA ASN A 60 22.81 -16.29 -13.67
C ASN A 60 21.70 -15.73 -14.58
N PRO A 61 21.89 -15.77 -15.93
CA PRO A 61 20.91 -15.24 -16.88
C PRO A 61 19.52 -15.90 -16.82
N SER A 62 19.41 -17.11 -16.24
CA SER A 62 18.13 -17.80 -16.04
C SER A 62 17.22 -17.08 -15.05
N LEU A 63 17.73 -16.09 -14.31
CA LEU A 63 16.93 -15.25 -13.39
C LEU A 63 16.12 -14.18 -14.15
N MET A 64 16.51 -13.81 -15.38
CA MET A 64 15.86 -12.71 -16.13
C MET A 64 14.35 -12.92 -16.31
N PRO A 65 13.86 -14.09 -16.78
CA PRO A 65 12.42 -14.28 -16.93
C PRO A 65 11.65 -14.26 -15.59
N LEU A 66 12.28 -14.69 -14.49
CA LEU A 66 11.70 -14.56 -13.16
C LEU A 66 11.66 -13.10 -12.69
N ASP A 67 12.70 -12.31 -12.98
CA ASP A 67 12.74 -10.87 -12.69
C ASP A 67 11.62 -10.12 -13.42
N ASP A 68 11.42 -10.44 -14.70
CA ASP A 68 10.32 -9.91 -15.50
C ASP A 68 8.94 -10.25 -14.91
N LEU A 69 8.74 -11.50 -14.47
CA LEU A 69 7.51 -11.91 -13.79
C LEU A 69 7.30 -11.13 -12.49
N LEU A 70 8.32 -11.08 -11.63
CA LEU A 70 8.26 -10.42 -10.31
C LEU A 70 8.13 -8.90 -10.42
N SER A 71 8.61 -8.28 -11.50
CA SER A 71 8.42 -6.84 -11.75
C SER A 71 6.96 -6.46 -11.94
N ASN A 72 6.12 -7.40 -12.39
CA ASN A 72 4.68 -7.23 -12.57
C ASN A 72 3.86 -7.60 -11.32
N PHE A 73 4.51 -7.95 -10.21
CA PHE A 73 3.81 -8.45 -9.00
C PHE A 73 2.85 -7.42 -8.41
N ARG A 74 3.24 -6.13 -8.33
CA ARG A 74 2.35 -5.06 -7.84
C ARG A 74 1.14 -4.90 -8.75
N GLN A 75 1.34 -4.82 -10.06
CA GLN A 75 0.24 -4.70 -11.01
C GLN A 75 -0.73 -5.87 -10.86
N TRP A 76 -0.22 -7.06 -10.65
CA TRP A 76 -1.05 -8.24 -10.42
C TRP A 76 -1.83 -8.14 -9.08
N LEU A 77 -1.21 -7.65 -8.00
CA LEU A 77 -1.90 -7.38 -6.72
C LEU A 77 -3.02 -6.35 -6.89
N ILE A 78 -2.78 -5.30 -7.67
CA ILE A 78 -3.77 -4.28 -7.98
C ILE A 78 -4.95 -4.92 -8.71
N THR A 79 -4.72 -5.59 -9.84
CA THR A 79 -5.79 -6.14 -10.67
C THR A 79 -6.57 -7.27 -10.01
N GLN A 80 -5.94 -8.10 -9.18
CA GLN A 80 -6.60 -9.26 -8.58
C GLN A 80 -7.24 -8.98 -7.22
N PHE A 81 -6.67 -8.06 -6.44
CA PHE A 81 -7.11 -7.81 -5.05
C PHE A 81 -7.45 -6.35 -4.75
N GLY A 82 -7.26 -5.44 -5.69
CA GLY A 82 -7.39 -4.02 -5.42
C GLY A 82 -6.39 -3.51 -4.38
N VAL A 83 -5.18 -4.06 -4.37
CA VAL A 83 -4.15 -3.74 -3.39
C VAL A 83 -3.08 -2.86 -4.02
N TRP A 84 -3.20 -1.55 -3.83
CA TRP A 84 -2.21 -0.55 -4.25
C TRP A 84 -1.03 -0.50 -3.27
N TYR A 85 -1.34 -0.32 -1.99
CA TYR A 85 -0.39 -0.42 -0.89
C TYR A 85 -0.56 -1.74 -0.17
N LEU A 86 0.52 -2.49 0.02
CA LEU A 86 0.52 -3.77 0.71
C LEU A 86 1.01 -3.60 2.15
N PRO A 87 0.10 -3.39 3.13
CA PRO A 87 0.48 -3.35 4.54
C PRO A 87 0.87 -4.74 5.04
N ASN A 88 1.70 -4.78 6.08
CA ASN A 88 2.03 -6.01 6.78
C ASN A 88 1.75 -5.87 8.29
N LEU A 89 1.57 -7.01 8.99
CA LEU A 89 1.15 -7.00 10.39
C LEU A 89 2.15 -6.32 11.34
N LYS A 90 3.46 -6.35 11.05
CA LYS A 90 4.46 -5.64 11.85
C LYS A 90 4.31 -4.14 11.71
N TRP A 91 4.22 -3.65 10.46
CA TRP A 91 4.01 -2.25 10.20
C TRP A 91 2.68 -1.73 10.79
N LEU A 92 1.61 -2.52 10.70
CA LEU A 92 0.33 -2.16 11.31
C LEU A 92 0.42 -2.08 12.84
N ALA A 93 1.24 -2.90 13.48
CA ALA A 93 1.50 -2.80 14.91
C ALA A 93 2.25 -1.49 15.25
N ASP A 94 3.25 -1.10 14.44
CA ASP A 94 3.95 0.18 14.60
C ASP A 94 2.99 1.36 14.41
N LEU A 95 2.14 1.30 13.37
CA LEU A 95 1.13 2.32 13.11
C LEU A 95 0.12 2.41 14.26
N ASN A 96 -0.40 1.28 14.75
CA ASN A 96 -1.35 1.26 15.86
C ASN A 96 -0.73 1.83 17.15
N HIS A 97 0.54 1.53 17.40
CA HIS A 97 1.29 2.13 18.50
C HIS A 97 1.44 3.65 18.34
N PHE A 98 1.79 4.12 17.15
CA PHE A 98 1.89 5.55 16.83
C PHE A 98 0.55 6.29 16.99
N ILE A 99 -0.54 5.69 16.55
CA ILE A 99 -1.90 6.23 16.69
C ILE A 99 -2.30 6.37 18.17
N ALA A 100 -1.88 5.46 19.04
CA ALA A 100 -2.08 5.51 20.48
C ALA A 100 -3.57 5.72 20.90
N GLY A 101 -4.50 5.02 20.26
CA GLY A 101 -5.94 5.06 20.57
C GLY A 101 -6.67 6.32 20.09
N ARG A 102 -6.04 7.17 19.29
CA ARG A 102 -6.67 8.35 18.68
C ARG A 102 -7.65 7.94 17.57
N ARG A 103 -8.63 8.80 17.26
CA ARG A 103 -9.57 8.59 16.16
C ARG A 103 -8.86 8.74 14.83
N VAL A 104 -9.02 7.76 13.96
CA VAL A 104 -8.41 7.72 12.63
C VAL A 104 -9.46 7.86 11.56
N LEU A 105 -9.19 8.69 10.57
CA LEU A 105 -9.89 8.74 9.31
C LEU A 105 -8.93 8.33 8.18
N GLU A 106 -9.15 7.14 7.61
CA GLU A 106 -8.51 6.73 6.38
C GLU A 106 -9.36 7.22 5.22
N ILE A 107 -8.80 8.14 4.42
CA ILE A 107 -9.44 8.69 3.23
C ILE A 107 -8.83 8.04 1.99
N MET A 108 -9.63 7.89 0.91
CA MET A 108 -9.22 7.21 -0.31
C MET A 108 -8.69 5.78 0.03
N ALA A 109 -9.45 5.08 0.87
CA ALA A 109 -9.00 3.85 1.53
C ALA A 109 -8.90 2.64 0.57
N GLY A 110 -9.40 2.76 -0.66
CA GLY A 110 -9.49 1.65 -1.57
C GLY A 110 -10.30 0.50 -0.97
N ASN A 111 -9.73 -0.70 -0.92
CA ASN A 111 -10.35 -1.85 -0.27
C ASN A 111 -10.15 -1.90 1.26
N GLY A 112 -9.54 -0.88 1.87
CA GLY A 112 -9.49 -0.68 3.31
C GLY A 112 -8.57 -1.61 4.08
N LEU A 113 -7.45 -2.03 3.48
CA LEU A 113 -6.52 -2.98 4.11
C LEU A 113 -5.87 -2.42 5.38
N ILE A 114 -5.57 -1.13 5.43
CA ILE A 114 -4.99 -0.48 6.62
C ILE A 114 -6.02 -0.48 7.74
N THR A 115 -7.24 0.00 7.48
CA THR A 115 -8.35 -0.02 8.46
C THR A 115 -8.68 -1.43 8.93
N TYR A 116 -8.73 -2.42 8.01
CA TYR A 116 -8.92 -3.82 8.37
C TYR A 116 -7.85 -4.30 9.35
N GLY A 117 -6.58 -4.00 9.07
CA GLY A 117 -5.48 -4.39 9.93
C GLY A 117 -5.50 -3.70 11.30
N LEU A 118 -5.82 -2.41 11.35
CA LEU A 118 -5.95 -1.67 12.61
C LEU A 118 -7.11 -2.20 13.47
N ARG A 119 -8.26 -2.50 12.86
CA ARG A 119 -9.41 -3.12 13.56
C ARG A 119 -9.06 -4.50 14.10
N ALA A 120 -8.32 -5.32 13.34
CA ALA A 120 -7.84 -6.62 13.79
C ALA A 120 -6.86 -6.53 14.98
N LEU A 121 -6.22 -5.38 15.18
CA LEU A 121 -5.37 -5.07 16.34
C LEU A 121 -6.15 -4.42 17.51
N GLY A 122 -7.49 -4.38 17.42
CA GLY A 122 -8.36 -3.84 18.46
C GLY A 122 -8.56 -2.32 18.42
N ASN A 123 -8.13 -1.63 17.37
CA ASN A 123 -8.45 -0.22 17.20
C ASN A 123 -9.82 -0.05 16.53
N GLU A 124 -10.83 0.21 17.34
CA GLU A 124 -12.22 0.42 16.87
C GLU A 124 -12.50 1.87 16.46
N LEU A 125 -11.61 2.81 16.78
CA LEU A 125 -11.77 4.24 16.47
C LEU A 125 -11.21 4.57 15.06
N VAL A 126 -11.37 3.66 14.12
CA VAL A 126 -10.92 3.83 12.73
C VAL A 126 -12.11 3.85 11.78
N THR A 127 -12.23 4.93 11.01
CA THR A 127 -13.21 5.08 9.93
C THR A 127 -12.47 5.13 8.59
N ALA A 128 -12.90 4.28 7.64
CA ALA A 128 -12.41 4.31 6.27
C ALA A 128 -13.47 4.90 5.34
N THR A 129 -13.04 5.73 4.40
CA THR A 129 -13.89 6.29 3.33
C THR A 129 -13.21 6.16 1.98
N ASP A 130 -14.00 5.89 0.95
CA ASP A 130 -13.59 5.90 -0.44
C ASP A 130 -14.78 6.29 -1.32
N ALA A 131 -14.55 7.06 -2.37
CA ALA A 131 -15.61 7.43 -3.30
C ALA A 131 -15.95 6.32 -4.29
N PHE A 132 -15.11 5.28 -4.39
CA PHE A 132 -15.21 4.17 -5.35
C PHE A 132 -15.35 4.61 -6.82
N GLN A 133 -14.70 5.73 -7.15
CA GLN A 133 -14.70 6.29 -8.51
C GLN A 133 -13.43 5.83 -9.25
N TRP A 134 -13.38 4.54 -9.58
CA TRP A 134 -12.21 3.89 -10.17
C TRP A 134 -12.36 3.57 -11.67
N GLN A 135 -13.33 4.20 -12.37
CA GLN A 135 -13.75 3.85 -13.75
C GLN A 135 -12.66 3.96 -14.83
N GLU A 136 -11.55 4.63 -14.52
CA GLU A 136 -10.39 4.73 -15.43
C GLU A 136 -9.14 4.07 -14.84
N GLN A 137 -9.30 3.23 -13.81
CA GLN A 137 -8.23 2.52 -13.15
C GLN A 137 -8.27 1.03 -13.50
N ASP A 138 -7.18 0.31 -13.21
CA ASP A 138 -7.04 -1.12 -13.51
C ASP A 138 -8.01 -2.04 -12.73
N ILE A 139 -8.81 -1.46 -11.81
CA ILE A 139 -9.80 -2.17 -11.02
C ILE A 139 -11.17 -1.54 -11.22
N GLU A 140 -12.11 -2.35 -11.64
CA GLU A 140 -13.50 -1.94 -11.85
C GLU A 140 -14.41 -2.33 -10.68
N ILE A 141 -14.02 -3.28 -9.84
CA ILE A 141 -14.88 -3.86 -8.80
C ILE A 141 -14.18 -3.76 -7.43
N ALA A 142 -14.82 -3.05 -6.49
CA ALA A 142 -14.39 -3.02 -5.10
C ALA A 142 -14.67 -4.38 -4.42
N ASP A 143 -13.66 -4.88 -3.69
CA ASP A 143 -13.79 -6.03 -2.78
C ASP A 143 -13.29 -5.63 -1.37
N PRO A 144 -14.07 -4.83 -0.63
CA PRO A 144 -13.65 -4.26 0.65
C PRO A 144 -13.38 -5.34 1.70
N TRP A 145 -12.23 -5.25 2.36
CA TRP A 145 -11.84 -6.14 3.46
C TRP A 145 -12.52 -5.79 4.79
N THR A 146 -13.09 -4.60 4.88
CA THR A 146 -13.79 -4.09 6.06
C THR A 146 -14.87 -3.11 5.62
N GLN A 147 -15.69 -2.65 6.56
CA GLN A 147 -16.66 -1.61 6.27
C GLN A 147 -15.97 -0.30 5.86
N ILE A 148 -16.32 0.20 4.68
CA ILE A 148 -15.89 1.48 4.11
C ILE A 148 -17.14 2.31 3.82
N ILE A 149 -17.11 3.57 4.20
CA ILE A 149 -18.20 4.49 3.91
C ILE A 149 -17.98 5.04 2.48
N PRO A 150 -18.94 4.87 1.55
CA PRO A 150 -18.83 5.43 0.21
C PRO A 150 -18.97 6.96 0.27
N LEU A 151 -17.86 7.66 0.47
CA LEU A 151 -17.82 9.09 0.71
C LEU A 151 -16.55 9.70 0.15
N ASP A 152 -16.70 10.83 -0.52
CA ASP A 152 -15.58 11.63 -1.00
C ASP A 152 -14.70 12.13 0.16
N ALA A 153 -13.39 12.22 -0.09
CA ALA A 153 -12.40 12.57 0.94
C ALA A 153 -12.61 13.97 1.52
N GLU A 154 -12.97 14.98 0.70
CA GLU A 154 -13.23 16.34 1.18
C GLU A 154 -14.49 16.37 2.06
N ILE A 155 -15.53 15.63 1.68
CA ILE A 155 -16.77 15.53 2.48
C ILE A 155 -16.51 14.76 3.78
N ALA A 156 -15.68 13.71 3.73
CA ALA A 156 -15.31 12.94 4.90
C ALA A 156 -14.60 13.80 5.95
N LEU A 157 -13.63 14.62 5.54
CA LEU A 157 -12.91 15.54 6.42
C LEU A 157 -13.84 16.57 7.08
N GLN A 158 -14.94 16.97 6.43
CA GLN A 158 -15.89 17.95 6.98
C GLN A 158 -16.88 17.34 7.98
N ASN A 159 -17.20 16.05 7.84
CA ASN A 159 -18.33 15.44 8.56
C ASN A 159 -17.93 14.36 9.57
N ILE A 160 -16.72 13.83 9.52
CA ILE A 160 -16.24 12.78 10.43
C ILE A 160 -15.22 13.40 11.39
N SER A 161 -15.29 13.01 12.66
CA SER A 161 -14.32 13.46 13.67
C SER A 161 -13.07 12.60 13.63
N TYR A 162 -11.90 13.21 13.61
CA TYR A 162 -10.60 12.54 13.55
C TYR A 162 -9.51 13.31 14.31
N ASP A 163 -8.51 12.59 14.76
CA ASP A 163 -7.26 13.12 15.36
C ASP A 163 -6.05 12.75 14.46
N VAL A 164 -6.22 11.72 13.61
CA VAL A 164 -5.24 11.25 12.63
C VAL A 164 -5.95 11.08 11.28
N VAL A 165 -5.36 11.61 10.22
CA VAL A 165 -5.77 11.35 8.83
C VAL A 165 -4.73 10.43 8.19
N ILE A 166 -5.17 9.39 7.49
CA ILE A 166 -4.29 8.52 6.67
C ILE A 166 -4.72 8.64 5.22
N MET A 167 -3.75 8.91 4.33
CA MET A 167 -3.92 8.88 2.89
C MET A 167 -2.80 8.00 2.29
N SER A 168 -3.19 6.93 1.62
CA SER A 168 -2.26 5.97 1.05
C SER A 168 -2.45 5.85 -0.44
N TRP A 169 -1.38 6.04 -1.20
CA TRP A 169 -1.37 5.83 -2.66
C TRP A 169 -2.48 6.61 -3.41
N ALA A 170 -2.68 7.87 -3.02
CA ALA A 170 -3.58 8.76 -3.75
C ALA A 170 -3.13 8.88 -5.21
N PRO A 171 -4.05 8.87 -6.20
CA PRO A 171 -3.70 9.00 -7.61
C PRO A 171 -3.07 10.37 -7.91
N ASP A 172 -2.18 10.40 -8.88
CA ASP A 172 -1.48 11.62 -9.35
C ASP A 172 -2.33 12.50 -10.28
N THR A 173 -3.43 11.96 -10.79
CA THR A 173 -4.29 12.60 -11.81
C THR A 173 -5.35 13.54 -11.23
N ALA A 174 -5.78 13.33 -9.99
CA ALA A 174 -6.79 14.14 -9.34
C ALA A 174 -6.15 15.12 -8.35
N GLN A 175 -6.45 16.41 -8.43
CA GLN A 175 -5.96 17.41 -7.46
C GLN A 175 -6.65 17.32 -6.08
N THR A 176 -7.29 16.20 -5.77
CA THR A 176 -7.98 15.97 -4.49
C THR A 176 -7.00 16.01 -3.32
N ASP A 177 -5.78 15.50 -3.50
CA ASP A 177 -4.73 15.53 -2.49
C ASP A 177 -4.32 16.96 -2.07
N VAL A 178 -4.23 17.88 -3.03
CA VAL A 178 -3.96 19.30 -2.75
C VAL A 178 -5.13 19.96 -2.03
N LYS A 179 -6.36 19.61 -2.38
CA LYS A 179 -7.55 20.13 -1.70
C LYS A 179 -7.62 19.66 -0.25
N ILE A 180 -7.32 18.37 0.00
CA ILE A 180 -7.19 17.79 1.34
C ILE A 180 -6.15 18.55 2.15
N LEU A 181 -4.94 18.75 1.61
CA LEU A 181 -3.86 19.49 2.27
C LEU A 181 -4.29 20.93 2.62
N ASN A 182 -4.89 21.64 1.66
CA ASN A 182 -5.36 23.00 1.86
C ASN A 182 -6.50 23.08 2.90
N TYR A 183 -7.41 22.11 2.90
CA TYR A 183 -8.48 22.03 3.90
C TYR A 183 -7.90 21.85 5.32
N LEU A 184 -6.99 20.91 5.52
CA LEU A 184 -6.35 20.66 6.81
C LEU A 184 -5.59 21.90 7.32
N ARG A 185 -4.92 22.63 6.43
CA ARG A 185 -4.25 23.91 6.74
C ARG A 185 -5.22 25.02 7.11
N ALA A 186 -6.27 25.19 6.31
CA ALA A 186 -7.29 26.23 6.53
C ALA A 186 -8.06 26.02 7.83
N THR A 187 -8.26 24.78 8.25
CA THR A 187 -8.91 24.43 9.53
C THR A 187 -7.94 24.39 10.72
N HIS A 188 -6.67 24.74 10.49
CA HIS A 188 -5.62 24.66 11.52
C HIS A 188 -5.55 23.30 12.20
N PHE A 189 -5.67 22.21 11.42
CA PHE A 189 -5.62 20.86 11.95
C PHE A 189 -4.30 20.61 12.70
N THR A 190 -4.41 20.23 13.98
CA THR A 190 -3.27 20.02 14.88
C THR A 190 -2.91 18.54 15.06
N GLY A 191 -3.71 17.63 14.50
CA GLY A 191 -3.44 16.19 14.53
C GLY A 191 -2.37 15.76 13.53
N ASP A 192 -2.26 14.46 13.31
CA ASP A 192 -1.29 13.90 12.37
C ASP A 192 -1.93 13.58 11.02
N PHE A 193 -1.34 14.09 9.96
CA PHE A 193 -1.66 13.66 8.59
C PHE A 193 -0.55 12.72 8.11
N ILE A 194 -0.85 11.42 8.07
CA ILE A 194 0.04 10.35 7.63
C ILE A 194 -0.17 10.12 6.13
N LEU A 195 0.89 10.26 5.36
CA LEU A 195 0.92 10.02 3.94
C LEU A 195 1.79 8.80 3.63
N ILE A 196 1.29 7.89 2.78
CA ILE A 196 2.05 6.79 2.21
C ILE A 196 2.10 6.98 0.71
N GLY A 197 3.31 7.16 0.15
CA GLY A 197 3.45 7.38 -1.28
C GLY A 197 4.88 7.55 -1.75
N GLU A 198 5.07 7.61 -3.06
CA GLU A 198 6.35 7.84 -3.70
C GLU A 198 6.47 9.29 -4.16
N PRO A 199 7.39 10.08 -3.55
CA PRO A 199 7.55 11.49 -3.89
C PRO A 199 7.88 11.73 -5.36
N PHE A 200 7.12 12.64 -5.98
CA PHE A 200 7.33 13.14 -7.34
C PHE A 200 7.22 12.13 -8.48
N LYS A 201 6.55 10.97 -8.26
CA LYS A 201 6.42 9.93 -9.27
C LYS A 201 5.01 9.33 -9.35
N HIS A 202 4.82 8.13 -8.77
CA HIS A 202 3.65 7.28 -9.05
C HIS A 202 2.42 7.59 -8.20
N THR A 203 2.56 8.39 -7.17
CA THR A 203 1.45 8.72 -6.27
C THR A 203 1.36 10.23 -6.07
N ASN A 204 0.18 10.70 -5.74
CA ASN A 204 -0.11 12.10 -5.47
C ASN A 204 0.27 13.05 -6.62
N SER A 205 -0.40 14.17 -6.70
CA SER A 205 -0.13 15.16 -7.73
C SER A 205 1.23 15.87 -7.52
N MET A 206 1.84 16.32 -8.62
CA MET A 206 3.04 17.14 -8.55
C MET A 206 2.84 18.39 -7.68
N ALA A 207 1.66 19.01 -7.75
CA ALA A 207 1.31 20.18 -6.96
C ALA A 207 1.29 19.87 -5.45
N PHE A 208 0.82 18.68 -5.07
CA PHE A 208 0.88 18.22 -3.68
C PHE A 208 2.33 18.10 -3.21
N TRP A 209 3.17 17.37 -3.95
CA TRP A 209 4.58 17.18 -3.58
C TRP A 209 5.39 18.47 -3.49
N GLN A 210 5.05 19.47 -4.32
CA GLN A 210 5.72 20.80 -4.30
C GLN A 210 5.29 21.66 -3.12
N THR A 211 4.11 21.43 -2.55
CA THR A 211 3.53 22.28 -1.51
C THR A 211 3.50 21.63 -0.13
N ALA A 212 3.51 20.29 -0.04
CA ALA A 212 3.49 19.57 1.21
C ALA A 212 4.83 19.70 1.96
N GLN A 213 4.77 19.98 3.26
CA GLN A 213 5.91 19.90 4.15
C GLN A 213 5.98 18.49 4.73
N LEU A 214 7.00 17.74 4.34
CA LEU A 214 7.13 16.32 4.64
C LEU A 214 8.14 16.07 5.75
N THR A 215 7.73 15.33 6.78
CA THR A 215 8.62 14.82 7.81
C THR A 215 8.61 13.30 7.79
N LYS A 216 9.77 12.68 7.55
CA LYS A 216 9.89 11.22 7.60
C LYS A 216 9.82 10.75 9.05
N VAL A 217 9.02 9.71 9.29
CA VAL A 217 8.81 9.12 10.62
C VAL A 217 9.59 7.81 10.70
N PRO A 218 10.74 7.74 11.42
CA PRO A 218 11.57 6.55 11.46
C PRO A 218 10.82 5.30 11.92
N GLU A 219 10.00 5.41 12.96
CA GLU A 219 9.23 4.29 13.53
C GLU A 219 8.19 3.73 12.55
N LEU A 220 7.54 4.56 11.74
CA LEU A 220 6.60 4.10 10.71
C LEU A 220 7.30 3.57 9.46
N ASN A 221 8.59 3.84 9.29
CA ASN A 221 9.39 3.31 8.18
C ASN A 221 10.27 2.11 8.59
N ALA A 222 10.27 1.71 9.87
CA ALA A 222 11.11 0.61 10.35
C ALA A 222 10.71 -0.76 9.76
N ASN A 223 9.42 -1.04 9.66
CA ASN A 223 8.87 -2.25 9.07
C ASN A 223 8.17 -2.01 7.73
N HIS A 224 8.56 -0.90 7.06
CA HIS A 224 8.12 -0.55 5.72
C HIS A 224 9.31 -0.30 4.80
N HIS A 225 9.35 -0.99 3.67
CA HIS A 225 10.19 -0.67 2.52
C HIS A 225 9.55 -1.22 1.24
N SER A 226 9.84 -0.60 0.13
CA SER A 226 9.35 -1.06 -1.16
C SER A 226 9.90 -2.42 -1.55
N PHE A 227 9.04 -3.27 -2.10
CA PHE A 227 9.43 -4.59 -2.61
C PHE A 227 9.74 -4.60 -4.12
N ASP A 228 9.46 -3.49 -4.81
CA ASP A 228 9.65 -3.30 -6.25
C ASP A 228 10.44 -2.02 -6.57
N THR A 229 10.29 -1.45 -7.76
CA THR A 229 10.98 -0.24 -8.20
C THR A 229 10.38 1.05 -7.64
N ILE A 230 9.15 1.01 -7.10
CA ILE A 230 8.46 2.16 -6.52
C ILE A 230 8.97 2.39 -5.10
N ASP A 231 9.60 3.54 -4.85
CA ASP A 231 10.21 3.88 -3.55
C ASP A 231 9.21 4.65 -2.67
N ASP A 232 8.07 4.02 -2.37
CA ASP A 232 7.07 4.57 -1.48
C ASP A 232 7.59 4.64 -0.03
N ARG A 233 7.20 5.70 0.68
CA ARG A 233 7.64 6.00 2.05
C ARG A 233 6.51 6.61 2.85
N ILE A 234 6.69 6.67 4.16
CA ILE A 234 5.71 7.18 5.09
C ILE A 234 6.18 8.51 5.67
N PHE A 235 5.31 9.50 5.57
CA PHE A 235 5.56 10.87 6.02
C PHE A 235 4.44 11.38 6.93
N LEU A 236 4.79 12.26 7.85
CA LEU A 236 3.86 13.25 8.39
C LEU A 236 3.87 14.47 7.48
N VAL A 237 2.70 15.00 7.20
CA VAL A 237 2.47 16.13 6.29
C VAL A 237 1.95 17.34 7.06
N LYS A 238 2.48 18.53 6.70
CA LYS A 238 2.02 19.84 7.20
C LYS A 238 1.80 20.82 6.06
#